data_ae88cbd73687907619d02e16bb8a4d88
#
_entry.id   ae88cbd73687907619d02e16bb8a4d88
#
_cell.length_a   1.000
_cell.length_b   1.000
_cell.length_c   1.000
_cell.angle_alpha   90.00
_cell.angle_beta   90.00
_cell.angle_gamma   90.00
#
_symmetry.space_group_name_H-M   'P 1'
#
loop_
_entity.id
_entity.type
_entity.pdbx_description
1 polymer ?
#
loop_
_entity_poly.entity_id
_entity_poly.type
_entity_poly.pdbx_seq_one_letter_code
_entity_poly.pdbx_strand_id
1 'polypeptide(L)'
;MTLPASWNEICDLFDSYEENGANKLNKFMDDAEKKYSIGLRFLYNSPGLSITELFKKDVLFNANKLQLLTSYRKHIKRHFKNPRLISLLEFPVLFLGTSAESGPALYSLMSYSGIKQGTFYPMGGFAKVIDSMAEICKKNGVKFLLDEQVTKINVLNKKVESVSTKNQELATNFVVGAADYAHIESKLLDIKYQNYDSAYWESREFSPSALLFYIGVNKKLKNLEHHTLFFDEDMEKLSQEIYDTKVWPEKPLFYTCCPAKSQEDLAPDGKE
;
A
#
# COMPACT_ATOMS: atom_id res chain seq x y z
N MET A 1 -14.53 9.80 15.43
CA MET A 1 -13.57 10.92 15.18
C MET A 1 -13.52 11.11 13.68
N THR A 2 -13.76 12.31 13.17
CA THR A 2 -13.61 12.64 11.74
C THR A 2 -12.31 13.39 11.57
N LEU A 3 -11.44 12.95 10.67
CA LEU A 3 -10.20 13.64 10.34
C LEU A 3 -10.52 14.71 9.27
N PRO A 4 -10.37 16.00 9.57
CA PRO A 4 -10.64 17.06 8.60
C PRO A 4 -9.56 17.13 7.51
N ALA A 5 -9.83 17.86 6.42
CA ALA A 5 -8.89 18.03 5.32
C ALA A 5 -7.85 19.13 5.59
N SER A 6 -8.21 20.13 6.38
CA SER A 6 -7.34 21.28 6.69
C SER A 6 -6.33 20.91 7.77
N TRP A 7 -5.05 21.27 7.54
CA TRP A 7 -3.98 21.00 8.51
C TRP A 7 -4.23 21.67 9.86
N ASN A 8 -4.75 22.88 9.89
CA ASN A 8 -5.05 23.58 11.13
C ASN A 8 -6.13 22.86 11.93
N GLU A 9 -7.20 22.43 11.26
CA GLU A 9 -8.27 21.65 11.90
C GLU A 9 -7.79 20.29 12.39
N ILE A 10 -6.84 19.65 11.68
CA ILE A 10 -6.20 18.41 12.17
C ILE A 10 -5.40 18.70 13.44
N CYS A 11 -4.67 19.81 13.50
CA CYS A 11 -3.95 20.22 14.70
C CYS A 11 -4.91 20.48 15.87
N ASP A 12 -6.02 21.19 15.64
CA ASP A 12 -7.05 21.44 16.64
C ASP A 12 -7.70 20.13 17.12
N LEU A 13 -7.93 19.20 16.21
CA LEU A 13 -8.42 17.86 16.54
C LEU A 13 -7.44 17.13 17.50
N PHE A 14 -6.15 17.16 17.21
CA PHE A 14 -5.15 16.51 18.05
C PHE A 14 -5.06 17.17 19.44
N ASP A 15 -5.16 18.50 19.54
CA ASP A 15 -5.25 19.23 20.80
C ASP A 15 -6.51 18.86 21.61
N SER A 16 -7.63 18.58 20.93
CA SER A 16 -8.86 18.15 21.59
C SER A 16 -8.78 16.76 22.24
N TYR A 17 -7.88 15.90 21.77
CA TYR A 17 -7.68 14.56 22.28
C TYR A 17 -6.52 14.40 23.26
N GLU A 18 -5.53 15.29 23.20
CA GLU A 18 -4.35 15.22 24.04
C GLU A 18 -3.70 16.59 24.22
N GLU A 19 -3.29 16.91 25.45
CA GLU A 19 -2.62 18.17 25.77
C GLU A 19 -1.38 18.38 24.91
N ASN A 20 -1.24 19.57 24.33
CA ASN A 20 -0.21 19.92 23.34
C ASN A 20 -0.18 18.99 22.10
N GLY A 21 -1.33 18.42 21.72
CA GLY A 21 -1.45 17.48 20.62
C GLY A 21 -0.96 18.04 19.29
N ALA A 22 -1.32 19.29 18.97
CA ALA A 22 -0.88 20.00 17.76
C ALA A 22 0.65 20.14 17.71
N ASN A 23 1.29 20.54 18.80
CA ASN A 23 2.75 20.68 18.83
C ASN A 23 3.45 19.33 18.69
N LYS A 24 2.92 18.28 19.36
CA LYS A 24 3.42 16.91 19.22
C LYS A 24 3.27 16.40 17.78
N LEU A 25 2.13 16.69 17.15
CA LEU A 25 1.87 16.32 15.76
C LEU A 25 2.83 17.02 14.80
N ASN A 26 3.06 18.31 14.96
CA ASN A 26 4.02 19.04 14.13
C ASN A 26 5.43 18.45 14.25
N LYS A 27 5.92 18.17 15.45
CA LYS A 27 7.23 17.53 15.66
C LYS A 27 7.32 16.12 15.04
N PHE A 28 6.25 15.34 15.16
CA PHE A 28 6.16 14.02 14.53
C PHE A 28 6.20 14.12 13.02
N MET A 29 5.46 15.06 12.43
CA MET A 29 5.40 15.26 10.98
C MET A 29 6.69 15.86 10.40
N ASP A 30 7.38 16.75 11.13
CA ASP A 30 8.70 17.28 10.73
C ASP A 30 9.76 16.15 10.64
N ASP A 31 9.69 15.18 11.55
CA ASP A 31 10.54 13.99 11.50
C ASP A 31 10.14 13.05 10.35
N ALA A 32 8.84 12.86 10.16
CA ALA A 32 8.27 12.05 9.08
C ALA A 32 8.59 12.63 7.69
N GLU A 33 8.57 13.95 7.51
CA GLU A 33 8.96 14.65 6.28
C GLU A 33 10.40 14.37 5.88
N LYS A 34 11.32 14.40 6.87
CA LYS A 34 12.73 14.08 6.62
C LYS A 34 12.88 12.65 6.13
N LYS A 35 12.17 11.70 6.75
CA LYS A 35 12.17 10.30 6.34
C LYS A 35 11.57 10.13 4.95
N TYR A 36 10.47 10.82 4.65
CA TYR A 36 9.83 10.83 3.34
C TYR A 36 10.80 11.32 2.25
N SER A 37 11.45 12.47 2.48
CA SER A 37 12.39 13.06 1.53
C SER A 37 13.63 12.18 1.28
N ILE A 38 14.15 11.52 2.33
CA ILE A 38 15.29 10.60 2.21
C ILE A 38 14.83 9.32 1.52
N GLY A 39 13.68 8.76 1.91
CA GLY A 39 13.11 7.54 1.34
C GLY A 39 12.85 7.66 -0.15
N LEU A 40 12.25 8.76 -0.60
CA LEU A 40 12.03 9.02 -2.03
C LEU A 40 13.34 9.14 -2.80
N ARG A 41 14.33 9.86 -2.26
CA ARG A 41 15.65 9.97 -2.89
C ARG A 41 16.32 8.61 -3.06
N PHE A 42 16.23 7.76 -2.04
CA PHE A 42 16.75 6.40 -2.11
C PHE A 42 16.01 5.58 -3.16
N LEU A 43 14.68 5.63 -3.17
CA LEU A 43 13.84 4.91 -4.12
C LEU A 43 14.15 5.29 -5.59
N TYR A 44 14.32 6.59 -5.87
CA TYR A 44 14.64 7.05 -7.22
C TYR A 44 16.06 6.74 -7.69
N ASN A 45 17.02 6.66 -6.77
CA ASN A 45 18.44 6.52 -7.10
C ASN A 45 19.01 5.12 -6.83
N SER A 46 18.19 4.18 -6.37
CA SER A 46 18.63 2.83 -6.02
C SER A 46 17.65 1.79 -6.55
N PRO A 47 18.03 1.04 -7.59
CA PRO A 47 17.16 0.05 -8.22
C PRO A 47 16.87 -1.17 -7.34
N GLY A 48 17.49 -1.30 -6.16
CA GLY A 48 17.26 -2.43 -5.25
C GLY A 48 17.87 -3.75 -5.70
N LEU A 49 18.89 -3.70 -6.58
CA LEU A 49 19.48 -4.91 -7.16
C LEU A 49 20.58 -5.52 -6.28
N SER A 50 21.09 -4.80 -5.31
CA SER A 50 22.20 -5.27 -4.47
C SER A 50 22.12 -4.72 -3.05
N ILE A 51 22.42 -5.57 -2.08
CA ILE A 51 22.58 -5.17 -0.68
C ILE A 51 23.64 -4.08 -0.49
N THR A 52 24.59 -3.96 -1.41
CA THR A 52 25.61 -2.92 -1.38
C THR A 52 25.04 -1.51 -1.52
N GLU A 53 23.83 -1.36 -2.04
CA GLU A 53 23.14 -0.08 -2.13
C GLU A 53 22.80 0.50 -0.75
N LEU A 54 22.62 -0.36 0.26
CA LEU A 54 22.42 0.05 1.65
C LEU A 54 23.68 0.68 2.28
N PHE A 55 24.87 0.40 1.72
CA PHE A 55 26.13 0.95 2.18
C PHE A 55 26.54 2.25 1.44
N LYS A 56 25.65 2.79 0.58
CA LYS A 56 25.88 4.12 0.00
C LYS A 56 26.00 5.16 1.12
N LYS A 57 26.90 6.12 0.96
CA LYS A 57 27.17 7.16 1.97
C LYS A 57 25.91 7.86 2.44
N ASP A 58 25.00 8.18 1.53
CA ASP A 58 23.74 8.86 1.84
C ASP A 58 22.83 8.03 2.76
N VAL A 59 22.80 6.70 2.60
CA VAL A 59 22.03 5.78 3.46
C VAL A 59 22.67 5.69 4.83
N LEU A 60 23.99 5.49 4.89
CA LEU A 60 24.73 5.37 6.16
C LEU A 60 24.66 6.66 6.98
N PHE A 61 24.88 7.82 6.35
CA PHE A 61 24.77 9.13 7.04
C PHE A 61 23.36 9.45 7.54
N ASN A 62 22.32 8.87 6.92
CA ASN A 62 20.94 9.09 7.30
C ASN A 62 20.31 7.93 8.06
N ALA A 63 21.03 6.82 8.30
CA ALA A 63 20.52 5.64 8.97
C ALA A 63 19.88 5.96 10.34
N ASN A 64 20.52 6.82 11.14
CA ASN A 64 19.98 7.27 12.43
C ASN A 64 18.69 8.10 12.26
N LYS A 65 18.60 8.91 11.20
CA LYS A 65 17.40 9.72 10.89
C LYS A 65 16.24 8.85 10.42
N LEU A 66 16.54 7.76 9.72
CA LEU A 66 15.53 6.80 9.24
C LEU A 66 14.96 5.93 10.35
N GLN A 67 15.64 5.84 11.50
CA GLN A 67 15.20 5.07 12.68
C GLN A 67 14.76 3.62 12.34
N LEU A 68 15.57 2.94 11.52
CA LEU A 68 15.27 1.59 11.01
C LEU A 68 15.19 0.53 12.11
N LEU A 69 15.86 0.75 13.26
CA LEU A 69 15.90 -0.16 14.40
C LEU A 69 14.89 0.18 15.51
N THR A 70 14.07 1.21 15.32
CA THR A 70 13.03 1.58 16.28
C THR A 70 11.70 1.15 15.70
N SER A 71 10.85 0.44 16.47
CA SER A 71 9.51 0.09 15.98
C SER A 71 8.65 1.35 15.79
N TYR A 72 7.76 1.31 14.83
CA TYR A 72 6.88 2.43 14.49
C TYR A 72 5.94 2.75 15.67
N ARG A 73 5.37 1.72 16.31
CA ARG A 73 4.56 1.87 17.52
C ARG A 73 5.32 2.58 18.65
N LYS A 74 6.56 2.15 18.92
CA LYS A 74 7.40 2.79 19.95
C LYS A 74 7.68 4.25 19.60
N HIS A 75 7.87 4.56 18.31
CA HIS A 75 8.05 5.93 17.85
C HIS A 75 6.80 6.79 18.07
N ILE A 76 5.61 6.30 17.70
CA ILE A 76 4.33 7.00 17.92
C ILE A 76 4.10 7.22 19.42
N LYS A 77 4.27 6.19 20.25
CA LYS A 77 4.05 6.25 21.71
C LYS A 77 5.01 7.19 22.46
N ARG A 78 6.12 7.63 21.84
CA ARG A 78 6.97 8.70 22.37
C ARG A 78 6.33 10.09 22.25
N HIS A 79 5.46 10.28 21.29
CA HIS A 79 4.77 11.54 21.02
C HIS A 79 3.37 11.56 21.62
N PHE A 80 2.64 10.45 21.54
CA PHE A 80 1.21 10.38 21.86
C PHE A 80 0.92 9.28 22.88
N LYS A 81 -0.10 9.54 23.73
CA LYS A 81 -0.61 8.61 24.73
C LYS A 81 -2.06 8.21 24.47
N ASN A 82 -2.83 9.08 23.80
CA ASN A 82 -4.22 8.81 23.50
C ASN A 82 -4.34 7.64 22.48
N PRO A 83 -5.08 6.56 22.82
CA PRO A 83 -5.16 5.36 21.99
C PRO A 83 -5.77 5.62 20.60
N ARG A 84 -6.70 6.57 20.49
CA ARG A 84 -7.32 6.91 19.20
C ARG A 84 -6.33 7.56 18.24
N LEU A 85 -5.47 8.46 18.76
CA LEU A 85 -4.41 9.09 17.96
C LEU A 85 -3.35 8.07 17.56
N ILE A 86 -3.00 7.14 18.46
CA ILE A 86 -2.06 6.05 18.19
C ILE A 86 -2.61 5.17 17.06
N SER A 87 -3.84 4.66 17.18
CA SER A 87 -4.47 3.81 16.16
C SER A 87 -4.57 4.51 14.80
N LEU A 88 -4.92 5.81 14.78
CA LEU A 88 -4.96 6.60 13.55
C LEU A 88 -3.59 6.65 12.85
N LEU A 89 -2.51 6.82 13.60
CA LEU A 89 -1.16 6.90 13.06
C LEU A 89 -0.58 5.52 12.71
N GLU A 90 -0.96 4.46 13.41
CA GLU A 90 -0.53 3.08 13.13
C GLU A 90 -1.21 2.48 11.89
N PHE A 91 -2.45 2.87 11.62
CA PHE A 91 -3.27 2.28 10.55
C PHE A 91 -2.59 2.17 9.18
N PRO A 92 -1.89 3.19 8.65
CA PRO A 92 -1.31 3.12 7.31
C PRO A 92 -0.31 1.97 7.11
N VAL A 93 0.30 1.48 8.19
CA VAL A 93 1.31 0.41 8.13
C VAL A 93 0.70 -0.95 7.81
N LEU A 94 -0.56 -1.17 8.13
CA LEU A 94 -1.26 -2.43 7.82
C LEU A 94 -1.28 -2.72 6.31
N PHE A 95 -1.34 -1.67 5.48
CA PHE A 95 -1.27 -1.82 4.01
C PHE A 95 0.12 -2.21 3.49
N LEU A 96 1.16 -2.09 4.31
CA LEU A 96 2.52 -2.47 3.94
C LEU A 96 2.84 -3.94 4.26
N GLY A 97 1.87 -4.70 4.76
CA GLY A 97 2.05 -6.10 5.10
C GLY A 97 2.90 -6.33 6.35
N THR A 98 2.85 -5.40 7.32
CA THR A 98 3.53 -5.50 8.61
C THR A 98 2.72 -4.87 9.72
N SER A 99 3.04 -5.19 10.97
CA SER A 99 2.47 -4.52 12.14
C SER A 99 3.26 -3.24 12.49
N ALA A 100 2.64 -2.33 13.25
CA ALA A 100 3.34 -1.16 13.78
C ALA A 100 4.41 -1.55 14.82
N GLU A 101 4.32 -2.72 15.45
CA GLU A 101 5.33 -3.24 16.38
C GLU A 101 6.57 -3.75 15.64
N SER A 102 6.40 -4.49 14.55
CA SER A 102 7.49 -5.07 13.76
C SER A 102 8.08 -4.10 12.75
N GLY A 103 7.25 -3.19 12.20
CA GLY A 103 7.66 -2.22 11.21
C GLY A 103 8.54 -1.11 11.78
N PRO A 104 9.54 -0.62 11.02
CA PRO A 104 10.45 0.45 11.47
C PRO A 104 9.75 1.81 11.53
N ALA A 105 10.26 2.70 12.39
CA ALA A 105 9.78 4.08 12.52
C ALA A 105 9.94 4.92 11.22
N LEU A 106 10.71 4.43 10.26
CA LEU A 106 10.72 4.94 8.89
C LEU A 106 9.30 5.09 8.32
N TYR A 107 8.39 4.17 8.64
CA TYR A 107 7.03 4.17 8.11
C TYR A 107 6.16 5.35 8.53
N SER A 108 6.64 6.22 9.45
CA SER A 108 6.02 7.53 9.69
C SER A 108 5.92 8.39 8.41
N LEU A 109 6.75 8.11 7.39
CA LEU A 109 6.65 8.75 6.08
C LEU A 109 5.26 8.57 5.43
N MET A 110 4.54 7.46 5.73
CA MET A 110 3.18 7.22 5.25
C MET A 110 2.18 8.20 5.88
N SER A 111 2.35 8.49 7.19
CA SER A 111 1.52 9.48 7.87
C SER A 111 1.78 10.90 7.33
N TYR A 112 3.03 11.22 7.01
CA TYR A 112 3.34 12.49 6.34
C TYR A 112 2.65 12.59 4.98
N SER A 113 2.78 11.56 4.14
CA SER A 113 2.15 11.53 2.82
C SER A 113 0.62 11.59 2.90
N GLY A 114 0.00 10.74 3.71
CA GLY A 114 -1.45 10.60 3.75
C GLY A 114 -2.18 11.70 4.53
N ILE A 115 -1.56 12.22 5.62
CA ILE A 115 -2.19 13.19 6.52
C ILE A 115 -1.72 14.61 6.20
N LYS A 116 -0.39 14.84 6.14
CA LYS A 116 0.16 16.19 5.96
C LYS A 116 0.07 16.68 4.52
N GLN A 117 0.39 15.82 3.54
CA GLN A 117 0.25 16.16 2.11
C GLN A 117 -1.19 16.00 1.62
N GLY A 118 -1.97 15.17 2.30
CA GLY A 118 -3.38 14.91 2.02
C GLY A 118 -3.64 13.66 1.17
N THR A 119 -4.87 13.19 1.25
CA THR A 119 -5.38 12.08 0.45
C THR A 119 -6.37 12.61 -0.55
N PHE A 120 -6.19 12.25 -1.83
CA PHE A 120 -6.98 12.78 -2.94
C PHE A 120 -7.72 11.65 -3.65
N TYR A 121 -8.95 11.94 -4.04
CA TYR A 121 -9.78 11.06 -4.85
C TYR A 121 -9.82 11.58 -6.30
N PRO A 122 -9.44 10.77 -7.29
CA PRO A 122 -9.58 11.16 -8.70
C PRO A 122 -11.05 11.14 -9.09
N MET A 123 -11.60 12.30 -9.51
CA MET A 123 -13.00 12.38 -9.96
C MET A 123 -13.24 11.44 -11.15
N GLY A 124 -14.29 10.63 -11.05
CA GLY A 124 -14.55 9.50 -11.95
C GLY A 124 -13.88 8.19 -11.52
N GLY A 125 -13.24 8.16 -10.34
CA GLY A 125 -12.60 6.99 -9.76
C GLY A 125 -11.26 6.62 -10.38
N PHE A 126 -10.61 5.60 -9.84
CA PHE A 126 -9.33 5.10 -10.36
C PHE A 126 -9.42 4.55 -11.79
N ALA A 127 -10.61 4.15 -12.26
CA ALA A 127 -10.81 3.76 -13.65
C ALA A 127 -10.40 4.88 -14.61
N LYS A 128 -10.71 6.16 -14.31
CA LYS A 128 -10.29 7.30 -15.11
C LYS A 128 -8.78 7.47 -15.22
N VAL A 129 -8.06 7.17 -14.13
CA VAL A 129 -6.58 7.18 -14.14
C VAL A 129 -6.07 6.10 -15.09
N ILE A 130 -6.60 4.88 -14.96
CA ILE A 130 -6.23 3.74 -15.81
C ILE A 130 -6.57 4.02 -17.29
N ASP A 131 -7.77 4.55 -17.58
CA ASP A 131 -8.18 4.93 -18.93
C ASP A 131 -7.22 5.96 -19.54
N SER A 132 -6.85 6.99 -18.76
CA SER A 132 -5.91 8.02 -19.22
C SER A 132 -4.52 7.45 -19.53
N MET A 133 -4.04 6.53 -18.70
CA MET A 133 -2.77 5.81 -18.96
C MET A 133 -2.88 4.93 -20.21
N ALA A 134 -3.99 4.21 -20.37
CA ALA A 134 -4.24 3.38 -21.54
C ALA A 134 -4.31 4.20 -22.83
N GLU A 135 -4.94 5.39 -22.79
CA GLU A 135 -4.96 6.31 -23.94
C GLU A 135 -3.56 6.79 -24.32
N ILE A 136 -2.72 7.14 -23.36
CA ILE A 136 -1.33 7.52 -23.61
C ILE A 136 -0.57 6.35 -24.25
N CYS A 137 -0.75 5.14 -23.75
CA CYS A 137 -0.15 3.94 -24.33
C CYS A 137 -0.61 3.73 -25.78
N LYS A 138 -1.92 3.82 -26.05
CA LYS A 138 -2.48 3.70 -27.40
C LYS A 138 -1.92 4.74 -28.36
N LYS A 139 -1.81 6.00 -27.92
CA LYS A 139 -1.20 7.09 -28.71
C LYS A 139 0.27 6.81 -29.06
N ASN A 140 0.96 6.03 -28.23
CA ASN A 140 2.34 5.59 -28.47
C ASN A 140 2.42 4.22 -29.19
N GLY A 141 1.32 3.74 -29.79
CA GLY A 141 1.30 2.52 -30.59
C GLY A 141 1.22 1.21 -29.80
N VAL A 142 0.98 1.26 -28.49
CA VAL A 142 0.80 0.04 -27.68
C VAL A 142 -0.52 -0.64 -28.06
N LYS A 143 -0.45 -1.93 -28.31
CA LYS A 143 -1.63 -2.77 -28.56
C LYS A 143 -2.05 -3.44 -27.25
N PHE A 144 -3.34 -3.36 -26.92
CA PHE A 144 -3.94 -4.06 -25.79
C PHE A 144 -4.66 -5.31 -26.32
N LEU A 145 -4.31 -6.46 -25.78
CA LEU A 145 -5.00 -7.72 -26.03
C LEU A 145 -5.70 -8.11 -24.74
N LEU A 146 -6.99 -7.83 -24.67
CA LEU A 146 -7.83 -8.18 -23.53
C LEU A 146 -8.34 -9.62 -23.69
N ASP A 147 -8.72 -10.25 -22.58
CA ASP A 147 -9.18 -11.65 -22.51
C ASP A 147 -8.16 -12.68 -23.04
N GLU A 148 -6.89 -12.28 -23.11
CA GLU A 148 -5.77 -13.09 -23.58
C GLU A 148 -4.91 -13.56 -22.41
N GLN A 149 -5.30 -14.65 -21.79
CA GLN A 149 -4.53 -15.23 -20.70
C GLN A 149 -3.20 -15.79 -21.22
N VAL A 150 -2.08 -15.27 -20.72
CA VAL A 150 -0.75 -15.85 -20.97
C VAL A 150 -0.65 -17.20 -20.27
N THR A 151 -0.24 -18.22 -21.02
CA THR A 151 -0.11 -19.60 -20.53
C THR A 151 1.33 -20.07 -20.46
N LYS A 152 2.23 -19.45 -21.24
CA LYS A 152 3.65 -19.80 -21.25
C LYS A 152 4.51 -18.67 -21.80
N ILE A 153 5.73 -18.54 -21.27
CA ILE A 153 6.83 -17.77 -21.84
C ILE A 153 7.80 -18.76 -22.48
N ASN A 154 7.92 -18.72 -23.80
CA ASN A 154 8.77 -19.63 -24.55
C ASN A 154 10.19 -19.11 -24.57
N VAL A 155 11.12 -19.94 -24.10
CA VAL A 155 12.55 -19.60 -23.97
C VAL A 155 13.37 -20.66 -24.71
N LEU A 156 14.25 -20.22 -25.62
CA LEU A 156 15.22 -21.04 -26.32
C LEU A 156 16.62 -20.46 -26.12
N ASN A 157 17.57 -21.29 -25.78
CA ASN A 157 18.97 -20.88 -25.59
C ASN A 157 19.11 -19.69 -24.60
N LYS A 158 18.33 -19.66 -23.51
CA LYS A 158 18.27 -18.58 -22.50
C LYS A 158 17.80 -17.24 -23.04
N LYS A 159 17.11 -17.22 -24.17
CA LYS A 159 16.47 -16.03 -24.73
C LYS A 159 14.99 -16.26 -24.90
N VAL A 160 14.18 -15.24 -24.61
CA VAL A 160 12.74 -15.29 -24.90
C VAL A 160 12.56 -15.25 -26.41
N GLU A 161 11.68 -16.11 -26.92
CA GLU A 161 11.28 -16.17 -28.33
C GLU A 161 9.84 -15.75 -28.56
N SER A 162 8.96 -16.14 -27.64
CA SER A 162 7.54 -15.85 -27.76
C SER A 162 6.82 -15.94 -26.42
N VAL A 163 5.58 -15.45 -26.42
CA VAL A 163 4.62 -15.64 -25.35
C VAL A 163 3.40 -16.34 -25.93
N SER A 164 3.03 -17.48 -25.35
CA SER A 164 1.81 -18.20 -25.71
C SER A 164 0.63 -17.75 -24.86
N THR A 165 -0.50 -17.53 -25.50
CA THR A 165 -1.80 -17.33 -24.85
C THR A 165 -2.70 -18.53 -25.14
N LYS A 166 -3.96 -18.50 -24.68
CA LYS A 166 -4.94 -19.52 -25.04
C LYS A 166 -5.26 -19.55 -26.54
N ASN A 167 -5.13 -18.40 -27.24
CA ASN A 167 -5.64 -18.21 -28.60
C ASN A 167 -4.53 -18.07 -29.63
N GLN A 168 -3.34 -17.63 -29.24
CA GLN A 168 -2.26 -17.32 -30.17
C GLN A 168 -0.87 -17.37 -29.54
N GLU A 169 0.14 -17.34 -30.40
CA GLU A 169 1.53 -17.19 -30.01
C GLU A 169 2.08 -15.86 -30.53
N LEU A 170 2.71 -15.08 -29.67
CA LEU A 170 3.22 -13.75 -29.95
C LEU A 170 4.74 -13.77 -29.89
N ALA A 171 5.39 -13.61 -31.04
CA ALA A 171 6.84 -13.54 -31.12
C ALA A 171 7.34 -12.27 -30.42
N THR A 172 8.30 -12.42 -29.50
CA THR A 172 8.96 -11.33 -28.80
C THR A 172 10.27 -11.80 -28.23
N ASN A 173 11.23 -10.89 -28.09
CA ASN A 173 12.53 -11.16 -27.47
C ASN A 173 12.66 -10.55 -26.07
N PHE A 174 11.59 -9.91 -25.57
CA PHE A 174 11.58 -9.25 -24.27
C PHE A 174 10.18 -9.31 -23.65
N VAL A 175 10.10 -9.64 -22.36
CA VAL A 175 8.85 -9.71 -21.59
C VAL A 175 9.02 -8.95 -20.28
N VAL A 176 8.06 -8.09 -19.96
CA VAL A 176 7.90 -7.47 -18.65
C VAL A 176 6.74 -8.15 -17.94
N GLY A 177 7.03 -8.88 -16.87
CA GLY A 177 6.02 -9.54 -16.07
C GLY A 177 5.40 -8.57 -15.06
N ALA A 178 4.17 -8.13 -15.31
CA ALA A 178 3.39 -7.28 -14.41
C ALA A 178 2.29 -8.07 -13.69
N ALA A 179 2.59 -9.29 -13.27
CA ALA A 179 1.71 -10.17 -12.50
C ALA A 179 2.48 -10.69 -11.28
N ASP A 180 1.82 -11.54 -10.45
CA ASP A 180 2.48 -12.14 -9.30
C ASP A 180 3.75 -12.89 -9.70
N TYR A 181 4.87 -12.57 -9.01
CA TYR A 181 6.18 -13.08 -9.39
C TYR A 181 6.27 -14.61 -9.23
N ALA A 182 5.72 -15.17 -8.14
CA ALA A 182 5.71 -16.59 -7.92
C ALA A 182 4.91 -17.31 -9.03
N HIS A 183 3.79 -16.72 -9.48
CA HIS A 183 3.01 -17.25 -10.60
C HIS A 183 3.80 -17.24 -11.92
N ILE A 184 4.45 -16.13 -12.25
CA ILE A 184 5.27 -16.02 -13.46
C ILE A 184 6.37 -17.08 -13.46
N GLU A 185 7.14 -17.16 -12.39
CA GLU A 185 8.24 -18.11 -12.26
C GLU A 185 7.76 -19.56 -12.33
N SER A 186 6.78 -19.91 -11.48
CA SER A 186 6.39 -21.32 -11.28
C SER A 186 5.42 -21.85 -12.32
N LYS A 187 4.66 -20.98 -13.02
CA LYS A 187 3.59 -21.40 -13.94
C LYS A 187 3.84 -21.05 -15.39
N LEU A 188 4.60 -19.98 -15.68
CA LEU A 188 4.78 -19.51 -17.06
C LEU A 188 6.16 -19.86 -17.64
N LEU A 189 7.14 -20.22 -16.81
CA LEU A 189 8.49 -20.62 -17.23
C LEU A 189 8.70 -22.12 -17.07
N ASP A 190 9.41 -22.72 -18.03
CA ASP A 190 9.92 -24.08 -17.86
C ASP A 190 10.88 -24.15 -16.66
N ILE A 191 10.85 -25.24 -15.90
CA ILE A 191 11.63 -25.45 -14.65
C ILE A 191 13.12 -25.06 -14.83
N LYS A 192 13.73 -25.40 -15.95
CA LYS A 192 15.13 -25.10 -16.24
C LYS A 192 15.48 -23.61 -16.40
N TYR A 193 14.46 -22.75 -16.47
CA TYR A 193 14.61 -21.30 -16.60
C TYR A 193 14.09 -20.56 -15.36
N GLN A 194 13.58 -21.26 -14.36
CA GLN A 194 13.17 -20.69 -13.08
C GLN A 194 14.41 -20.37 -12.24
N ASN A 195 14.37 -19.26 -11.52
CA ASN A 195 15.44 -18.89 -10.58
C ASN A 195 15.24 -19.58 -9.21
N TYR A 196 14.00 -19.94 -8.87
CA TYR A 196 13.61 -20.47 -7.58
C TYR A 196 12.76 -21.72 -7.75
N ASP A 197 13.00 -22.72 -6.91
CA ASP A 197 12.25 -23.96 -6.86
C ASP A 197 11.00 -23.86 -5.95
N SER A 198 10.23 -24.92 -5.87
CA SER A 198 9.04 -25.00 -5.02
C SER A 198 9.39 -24.82 -3.53
N ALA A 199 10.51 -25.40 -3.07
CA ALA A 199 10.92 -25.29 -1.68
C ALA A 199 11.24 -23.83 -1.28
N TYR A 200 11.85 -23.07 -2.19
CA TYR A 200 12.03 -21.63 -1.99
C TYR A 200 10.69 -20.93 -1.80
N TRP A 201 9.72 -21.14 -2.70
CA TRP A 201 8.41 -20.47 -2.63
C TRP A 201 7.61 -20.88 -1.39
N GLU A 202 7.65 -22.15 -1.00
CA GLU A 202 7.02 -22.65 0.22
C GLU A 202 7.62 -22.02 1.49
N SER A 203 8.90 -21.64 1.46
CA SER A 203 9.58 -20.97 2.57
C SER A 203 9.32 -19.47 2.66
N ARG A 204 8.66 -18.86 1.67
CA ARG A 204 8.42 -17.39 1.64
C ARG A 204 7.16 -17.02 2.38
N GLU A 205 7.20 -15.86 3.02
CA GLU A 205 6.03 -15.21 3.57
C GLU A 205 5.40 -14.31 2.51
N PHE A 206 4.14 -14.59 2.20
CA PHE A 206 3.35 -13.73 1.32
C PHE A 206 2.63 -12.69 2.16
N SER A 207 2.39 -11.49 1.57
CA SER A 207 1.57 -10.47 2.19
C SER A 207 0.16 -10.99 2.45
N PRO A 208 -0.52 -10.55 3.52
CA PRO A 208 -1.89 -10.93 3.77
C PRO A 208 -2.81 -10.48 2.64
N SER A 209 -3.83 -11.26 2.38
CA SER A 209 -4.92 -10.90 1.47
C SER A 209 -6.02 -10.14 2.22
N ALA A 210 -6.94 -9.53 1.47
CA ALA A 210 -8.12 -8.88 2.01
C ALA A 210 -9.39 -9.51 1.44
N LEU A 211 -10.41 -9.64 2.28
CA LEU A 211 -11.76 -9.98 1.84
C LEU A 211 -12.51 -8.69 1.48
N LEU A 212 -12.94 -8.58 0.23
CA LEU A 212 -13.63 -7.41 -0.29
C LEU A 212 -15.11 -7.69 -0.54
N PHE A 213 -15.96 -6.77 -0.10
CA PHE A 213 -17.38 -6.77 -0.41
C PHE A 213 -17.75 -5.51 -1.19
N TYR A 214 -18.43 -5.67 -2.30
CA TYR A 214 -19.05 -4.59 -3.05
C TYR A 214 -20.53 -4.52 -2.64
N ILE A 215 -20.92 -3.43 -1.96
CA ILE A 215 -22.22 -3.32 -1.31
C ILE A 215 -22.96 -2.12 -1.89
N GLY A 216 -24.11 -2.35 -2.50
CA GLY A 216 -25.08 -1.30 -2.82
C GLY A 216 -26.09 -1.13 -1.70
N VAL A 217 -26.24 0.09 -1.18
CA VAL A 217 -27.15 0.40 -0.08
C VAL A 217 -28.35 1.21 -0.58
N ASN A 218 -29.56 0.74 -0.30
CA ASN A 218 -30.80 1.38 -0.75
C ASN A 218 -31.24 2.58 0.13
N LYS A 219 -30.26 3.33 0.64
CA LYS A 219 -30.42 4.58 1.40
C LYS A 219 -29.11 5.33 1.51
N LYS A 220 -29.16 6.63 1.85
CA LYS A 220 -27.98 7.41 2.25
C LYS A 220 -27.59 7.10 3.69
N LEU A 221 -26.31 6.84 3.93
CA LEU A 221 -25.74 6.54 5.26
C LEU A 221 -25.16 7.83 5.86
N LYS A 222 -25.81 8.37 6.90
CA LYS A 222 -25.46 9.69 7.47
C LYS A 222 -24.09 9.75 8.15
N ASN A 223 -23.63 8.64 8.74
CA ASN A 223 -22.42 8.60 9.57
C ASN A 223 -21.25 7.91 8.87
N LEU A 224 -21.27 7.86 7.56
CA LEU A 224 -20.21 7.29 6.75
C LEU A 224 -19.54 8.40 5.95
N GLU A 225 -18.22 8.45 6.01
CA GLU A 225 -17.39 9.31 5.17
C GLU A 225 -16.88 8.52 3.95
N HIS A 226 -16.17 9.19 3.04
CA HIS A 226 -15.54 8.51 1.90
C HIS A 226 -14.66 7.34 2.37
N HIS A 227 -13.85 7.58 3.39
CA HIS A 227 -13.03 6.56 4.05
C HIS A 227 -13.45 6.48 5.52
N THR A 228 -13.89 5.33 5.97
CA THR A 228 -14.26 5.09 7.37
C THR A 228 -13.56 3.84 7.89
N LEU A 229 -12.88 3.97 9.02
CA LEU A 229 -12.19 2.91 9.71
C LEU A 229 -13.00 2.54 10.96
N PHE A 230 -13.32 1.26 11.11
CA PHE A 230 -14.00 0.73 12.29
C PHE A 230 -12.97 0.04 13.18
N PHE A 231 -12.53 0.79 14.19
CA PHE A 231 -11.52 0.37 15.17
C PHE A 231 -12.19 0.20 16.54
N ASP A 232 -13.15 -0.70 16.59
CA ASP A 232 -13.94 -1.05 17.78
C ASP A 232 -13.37 -2.25 18.57
N GLU A 233 -12.36 -2.91 17.98
CA GLU A 233 -11.62 -4.01 18.61
C GLU A 233 -10.11 -3.70 18.72
N ASP A 234 -9.36 -4.57 19.40
CA ASP A 234 -7.93 -4.37 19.64
C ASP A 234 -7.11 -4.59 18.37
N MET A 235 -6.50 -3.50 17.87
CA MET A 235 -5.62 -3.53 16.69
C MET A 235 -4.34 -4.35 16.93
N GLU A 236 -3.85 -4.43 18.16
CA GLU A 236 -2.66 -5.22 18.48
C GLU A 236 -2.95 -6.71 18.37
N LYS A 237 -4.08 -7.16 18.95
CA LYS A 237 -4.56 -8.53 18.80
C LYS A 237 -4.77 -8.89 17.33
N LEU A 238 -5.45 -8.02 16.55
CA LEU A 238 -5.63 -8.21 15.10
C LEU A 238 -4.29 -8.37 14.39
N SER A 239 -3.32 -7.52 14.69
CA SER A 239 -1.99 -7.59 14.07
C SER A 239 -1.28 -8.91 14.39
N GLN A 240 -1.37 -9.38 15.63
CA GLN A 240 -0.79 -10.67 16.04
C GLN A 240 -1.49 -11.85 15.32
N GLU A 241 -2.83 -11.82 15.22
CA GLU A 241 -3.58 -12.86 14.51
C GLU A 241 -3.18 -12.94 13.03
N ILE A 242 -3.01 -11.79 12.35
CA ILE A 242 -2.68 -11.74 10.92
C ILE A 242 -1.20 -12.07 10.66
N TYR A 243 -0.27 -11.44 11.39
CA TYR A 243 1.15 -11.46 11.05
C TYR A 243 1.96 -12.51 11.81
N ASP A 244 1.59 -12.80 13.06
CA ASP A 244 2.36 -13.71 13.90
C ASP A 244 1.78 -15.13 13.88
N THR A 245 0.49 -15.27 14.21
CA THR A 245 -0.16 -16.59 14.28
C THR A 245 -0.77 -17.02 12.93
N LYS A 246 -0.95 -16.09 12.00
CA LYS A 246 -1.46 -16.33 10.63
C LYS A 246 -2.81 -17.05 10.62
N VAL A 247 -3.70 -16.65 11.52
CA VAL A 247 -5.06 -17.16 11.61
C VAL A 247 -6.06 -16.11 11.14
N TRP A 248 -7.25 -16.55 10.73
CA TRP A 248 -8.33 -15.61 10.45
C TRP A 248 -8.76 -14.94 11.76
N PRO A 249 -8.80 -13.59 11.83
CA PRO A 249 -9.16 -12.89 13.05
C PRO A 249 -10.57 -13.25 13.52
N GLU A 250 -10.74 -13.52 14.81
CA GLU A 250 -12.03 -13.81 15.41
C GLU A 250 -12.96 -12.59 15.34
N LYS A 251 -12.40 -11.40 15.56
CA LYS A 251 -13.07 -10.11 15.52
C LYS A 251 -12.31 -9.15 14.60
N PRO A 252 -12.49 -9.27 13.27
CA PRO A 252 -11.76 -8.48 12.33
C PRO A 252 -12.18 -7.01 12.38
N LEU A 253 -11.22 -6.11 12.41
CA LEU A 253 -11.45 -4.70 12.07
C LEU A 253 -11.74 -4.59 10.59
N PHE A 254 -12.49 -3.57 10.20
CA PHE A 254 -12.79 -3.36 8.80
C PHE A 254 -12.73 -1.88 8.40
N TYR A 255 -12.56 -1.68 7.14
CA TYR A 255 -12.53 -0.40 6.48
C TYR A 255 -13.62 -0.34 5.42
N THR A 256 -14.28 0.80 5.32
CA THR A 256 -15.23 1.07 4.25
C THR A 256 -14.77 2.22 3.39
N CYS A 257 -14.96 2.08 2.08
CA CYS A 257 -14.76 3.13 1.09
C CYS A 257 -16.11 3.42 0.44
N CYS A 258 -16.61 4.64 0.59
CA CYS A 258 -17.87 5.09 0.01
C CYS A 258 -17.63 6.28 -0.92
N PRO A 259 -17.21 6.06 -2.18
CA PRO A 259 -16.90 7.13 -3.12
C PRO A 259 -18.09 8.06 -3.40
N ALA A 260 -19.32 7.58 -3.24
CA ALA A 260 -20.54 8.39 -3.39
C ALA A 260 -20.65 9.56 -2.40
N LYS A 261 -19.82 9.59 -1.34
CA LYS A 261 -19.66 10.77 -0.46
C LYS A 261 -18.89 11.92 -1.10
N SER A 262 -18.03 11.63 -2.06
CA SER A 262 -17.22 12.62 -2.76
C SER A 262 -17.70 12.90 -4.17
N GLN A 263 -18.46 11.99 -4.77
CA GLN A 263 -18.96 12.08 -6.13
C GLN A 263 -20.39 11.53 -6.21
N GLU A 264 -21.35 12.43 -6.43
CA GLU A 264 -22.79 12.12 -6.29
C GLU A 264 -23.34 11.17 -7.37
N ASP A 265 -22.76 11.17 -8.57
CA ASP A 265 -23.23 10.39 -9.74
C ASP A 265 -22.76 8.92 -9.74
N LEU A 266 -22.12 8.44 -8.67
CA LEU A 266 -21.67 7.05 -8.55
C LEU A 266 -22.75 6.08 -8.05
N ALA A 267 -23.85 6.58 -7.54
CA ALA A 267 -24.98 5.77 -7.11
C ALA A 267 -26.29 6.41 -7.56
N PRO A 268 -27.38 5.63 -7.74
CA PRO A 268 -28.69 6.18 -8.01
C PRO A 268 -29.16 7.13 -6.89
N ASP A 269 -30.05 8.07 -7.23
CA ASP A 269 -30.58 9.03 -6.28
C ASP A 269 -31.09 8.37 -4.99
N GLY A 270 -30.67 8.94 -3.86
CA GLY A 270 -31.03 8.45 -2.54
C GLY A 270 -30.34 7.17 -2.08
N LYS A 271 -29.38 6.64 -2.85
CA LYS A 271 -28.63 5.40 -2.56
C LYS A 271 -27.14 5.64 -2.43
N GLU A 272 -26.45 4.64 -1.91
CA GLU A 272 -24.98 4.55 -1.81
C GLU A 272 -24.50 3.16 -2.14
#